data_5ef1c0a877920db6b347afa090b34201
#
_entry.id   5ef1c0a877920db6b347afa090b34201
#
_cell.length_a   1.000
_cell.length_b   1.000
_cell.length_c   1.000
_cell.angle_alpha   90.00
_cell.angle_beta   90.00
_cell.angle_gamma   90.00
#
_symmetry.space_group_name_H-M   'P 1'
#
loop_
_entity.id
_entity.type
_entity.pdbx_description
1 polymer ?
#
loop_
_entity_poly.entity_id
_entity_poly.type
_entity_poly.pdbx_seq_one_letter_code
_entity_poly.pdbx_strand_id
1 'polypeptide(L)'
;RFCFSSCSRSDISMNRKRMIEIKSKKNKFTYNVYHVTKAFFPEEEIVQTVDEEQEPLVWMQLPGGACFSLAERSLTGTDRKMTPEEEQTEKREVTREVYRFLSKKCDRELAWGMLTGVRPTKLVMQKLEAGLDQVQIRKFLEEEYCVTKEKAELAYEIACREKEQLGKLNASEGFSLYVGIPFCPSICSYCSFSSSPVGEWKDKIDAYLDALIKELKALGRMAGERKPDTVYVGGGTPTTLEAGQLDRLLGTIRNCFDLSELKEFTVEAGRPDSITREKLEVIRRYPVTRISVNPQTMQQKTLDLVGRKHTVEDVERIFHMARELGFDNINMDLIVGLPGEDKIMVENTLNEVKALAPDSITVHSLAVKRAARLNIFKDKYQEMTFENNQEIMDMTMKTAYEMEMGPYYLYRQKNMKH
;
A
#
# COMPACT_ATOMS: atom_id res chain seq x y z
N ARG A 1 29.43 1.30 -28.70
CA ARG A 1 30.76 1.57 -28.07
C ARG A 1 30.51 2.34 -26.80
N PHE A 2 30.83 1.76 -25.67
CA PHE A 2 30.76 2.40 -24.35
C PHE A 2 32.07 3.18 -24.16
N CYS A 3 32.00 4.51 -24.02
CA CYS A 3 33.14 5.30 -23.60
C CYS A 3 33.12 5.48 -22.09
N PHE A 4 34.09 4.89 -21.40
CA PHE A 4 34.40 5.19 -19.99
C PHE A 4 35.54 6.23 -20.01
N SER A 5 35.25 7.49 -19.68
CA SER A 5 36.27 8.48 -19.40
C SER A 5 36.40 8.70 -17.90
N SER A 6 37.61 8.59 -17.40
CA SER A 6 37.99 8.97 -16.03
C SER A 6 38.07 10.49 -15.98
N CYS A 7 37.22 11.10 -15.16
CA CYS A 7 37.30 12.53 -14.88
C CYS A 7 38.36 12.78 -13.80
N SER A 8 39.33 13.65 -14.08
CA SER A 8 40.43 14.03 -13.22
C SER A 8 39.95 14.79 -11.98
N ARG A 9 40.58 14.47 -10.85
CA ARG A 9 40.40 15.13 -9.55
C ARG A 9 40.91 16.57 -9.56
N SER A 10 40.11 17.49 -9.08
CA SER A 10 40.58 18.68 -8.39
C SER A 10 39.79 18.86 -7.08
N ASP A 11 40.55 18.96 -6.00
CA ASP A 11 40.13 19.06 -4.62
C ASP A 11 39.24 20.27 -4.37
N ILE A 12 38.08 20.03 -3.72
CA ILE A 12 37.52 20.94 -2.74
C ILE A 12 36.81 20.08 -1.67
N SER A 13 37.42 20.00 -0.50
CA SER A 13 36.83 19.43 0.73
C SER A 13 35.71 20.34 1.23
N MET A 14 34.62 19.79 1.64
CA MET A 14 33.74 20.01 2.77
C MET A 14 32.29 19.65 2.41
N ASN A 15 31.76 18.69 3.14
CA ASN A 15 30.32 18.46 3.38
C ASN A 15 29.38 18.60 2.16
N ARG A 16 29.72 18.04 0.99
CA ARG A 16 28.74 17.86 -0.07
C ARG A 16 27.83 16.71 0.33
N LYS A 17 26.57 17.00 0.64
CA LYS A 17 25.49 16.00 0.62
C LYS A 17 25.72 15.08 -0.58
N ARG A 18 25.60 13.78 -0.38
CA ARG A 18 25.67 12.80 -1.46
C ARG A 18 24.53 13.11 -2.43
N MET A 19 24.83 13.72 -3.53
CA MET A 19 23.86 14.22 -4.51
C MET A 19 24.04 13.45 -5.82
N ILE A 20 22.92 13.07 -6.41
CA ILE A 20 22.88 12.47 -7.75
C ILE A 20 22.38 13.55 -8.71
N GLU A 21 23.14 13.79 -9.78
CA GLU A 21 22.74 14.70 -10.84
C GLU A 21 22.26 13.90 -12.06
N ILE A 22 21.08 14.26 -12.57
CA ILE A 22 20.48 13.65 -13.77
C ILE A 22 20.15 14.77 -14.76
N LYS A 23 20.61 14.61 -16.01
CA LYS A 23 20.24 15.48 -17.12
C LYS A 23 19.54 14.66 -18.19
N SER A 24 18.40 15.13 -18.66
CA SER A 24 17.62 14.48 -19.71
C SER A 24 17.40 15.44 -20.89
N LYS A 25 17.62 14.99 -22.10
CA LYS A 25 17.35 15.78 -23.29
C LYS A 25 15.86 16.08 -23.50
N LYS A 26 15.00 15.13 -23.10
CA LYS A 26 13.54 15.23 -23.24
C LYS A 26 12.85 15.03 -21.90
N ASN A 27 11.88 15.87 -21.61
CA ASN A 27 11.11 15.81 -20.34
C ASN A 27 10.39 14.47 -20.13
N LYS A 28 10.02 13.78 -21.20
CA LYS A 28 9.29 12.49 -21.12
C LYS A 28 10.03 11.37 -20.39
N PHE A 29 11.36 11.48 -20.18
CA PHE A 29 12.16 10.46 -19.48
C PHE A 29 12.33 10.77 -17.99
N THR A 30 12.17 12.03 -17.57
CA THR A 30 12.50 12.50 -16.23
C THR A 30 11.82 11.70 -15.13
N TYR A 31 10.53 11.45 -15.26
CA TYR A 31 9.75 10.73 -14.26
C TYR A 31 10.30 9.33 -13.98
N ASN A 32 10.47 8.51 -15.02
CA ASN A 32 10.89 7.12 -14.88
C ASN A 32 12.33 7.00 -14.39
N VAL A 33 13.24 7.80 -14.97
CA VAL A 33 14.66 7.83 -14.59
C VAL A 33 14.80 8.24 -13.11
N TYR A 34 14.09 9.30 -12.69
CA TYR A 34 14.09 9.73 -11.30
C TYR A 34 13.64 8.62 -10.34
N HIS A 35 12.48 8.00 -10.62
CA HIS A 35 11.92 7.01 -9.71
C HIS A 35 12.74 5.72 -9.64
N VAL A 36 13.32 5.26 -10.75
CA VAL A 36 14.23 4.12 -10.73
C VAL A 36 15.49 4.47 -9.95
N THR A 37 16.09 5.65 -10.18
CA THR A 37 17.27 6.10 -9.43
C THR A 37 16.96 6.20 -7.94
N LYS A 38 15.80 6.77 -7.56
CA LYS A 38 15.38 6.91 -6.16
C LYS A 38 15.15 5.56 -5.47
N ALA A 39 14.74 4.52 -6.20
CA ALA A 39 14.61 3.17 -5.65
C ALA A 39 15.97 2.52 -5.32
N PHE A 40 17.03 2.85 -6.06
CA PHE A 40 18.39 2.44 -5.72
C PHE A 40 19.03 3.29 -4.62
N PHE A 41 18.69 4.58 -4.56
CA PHE A 41 19.27 5.58 -3.67
C PHE A 41 18.18 6.35 -2.91
N PRO A 42 17.46 5.70 -1.99
CA PRO A 42 16.32 6.32 -1.31
C PRO A 42 16.68 7.50 -0.42
N GLU A 43 17.90 7.55 0.11
CA GLU A 43 18.37 8.59 1.02
C GLU A 43 19.07 9.77 0.30
N GLU A 44 19.53 9.53 -0.94
CA GLU A 44 20.31 10.54 -1.66
C GLU A 44 19.41 11.65 -2.23
N GLU A 45 19.95 12.85 -2.29
CA GLU A 45 19.30 13.96 -2.99
C GLU A 45 19.49 13.77 -4.50
N ILE A 46 18.42 13.89 -5.27
CA ILE A 46 18.46 13.78 -6.74
C ILE A 46 18.07 15.12 -7.33
N VAL A 47 18.99 15.73 -8.06
CA VAL A 47 18.77 16.94 -8.84
C VAL A 47 18.58 16.53 -10.29
N GLN A 48 17.48 16.97 -10.89
CA GLN A 48 17.14 16.63 -12.25
C GLN A 48 16.89 17.88 -13.09
N THR A 49 17.52 17.94 -14.26
CA THR A 49 17.37 19.02 -15.23
C THR A 49 16.99 18.48 -16.60
N VAL A 50 16.29 19.29 -17.39
CA VAL A 50 16.00 19.04 -18.80
C VAL A 50 16.82 20.02 -19.60
N ASP A 51 17.62 19.51 -20.52
CA ASP A 51 18.48 20.30 -21.39
C ASP A 51 18.37 19.72 -22.83
N GLU A 52 17.60 20.39 -23.68
CA GLU A 52 17.29 19.92 -25.02
C GLU A 52 18.49 19.99 -25.96
N GLU A 53 19.52 20.79 -25.60
CA GLU A 53 20.73 20.98 -26.40
C GLU A 53 21.85 19.97 -26.06
N GLN A 54 21.70 19.21 -24.97
CA GLN A 54 22.73 18.23 -24.59
C GLN A 54 22.83 17.07 -25.59
N GLU A 55 24.04 16.57 -25.81
CA GLU A 55 24.34 15.44 -26.71
C GLU A 55 23.74 14.10 -26.22
N PRO A 56 23.98 13.64 -24.96
CA PRO A 56 23.37 12.39 -24.51
C PRO A 56 21.89 12.56 -24.23
N LEU A 57 21.09 11.56 -24.61
CA LEU A 57 19.65 11.49 -24.29
C LEU A 57 19.38 11.54 -22.81
N VAL A 58 20.17 10.79 -22.02
CA VAL A 58 20.19 10.81 -20.56
C VAL A 58 21.63 10.73 -20.07
N TRP A 59 21.98 11.62 -19.18
CA TRP A 59 23.25 11.62 -18.46
C TRP A 59 23.00 11.60 -16.96
N MET A 60 23.83 10.86 -16.22
CA MET A 60 23.71 10.75 -14.76
C MET A 60 25.09 10.67 -14.13
N GLN A 61 25.26 11.37 -13.00
CA GLN A 61 26.44 11.26 -12.15
C GLN A 61 26.03 10.79 -10.76
N LEU A 62 26.64 9.70 -10.30
CA LEU A 62 26.44 9.14 -8.97
C LEU A 62 27.44 9.69 -7.97
N PRO A 63 27.15 9.65 -6.65
CA PRO A 63 28.14 9.88 -5.61
C PRO A 63 29.34 8.95 -5.82
N GLY A 64 30.56 9.50 -5.70
CA GLY A 64 31.78 8.72 -5.98
C GLY A 64 32.27 8.78 -7.43
N GLY A 65 31.61 9.57 -8.30
CA GLY A 65 32.10 9.94 -9.63
C GLY A 65 31.77 8.96 -10.75
N ALA A 66 30.99 7.91 -10.50
CA ALA A 66 30.50 7.04 -11.55
C ALA A 66 29.49 7.78 -12.44
N CYS A 67 29.69 7.74 -13.75
CA CYS A 67 28.82 8.40 -14.73
C CYS A 67 28.13 7.39 -15.65
N PHE A 68 26.91 7.71 -16.04
CA PHE A 68 26.12 7.04 -17.07
C PHE A 68 25.84 8.02 -18.19
N SER A 69 25.92 7.56 -19.43
CA SER A 69 25.57 8.34 -20.60
C SER A 69 24.90 7.44 -21.62
N LEU A 70 23.71 7.82 -22.04
CA LEU A 70 22.93 7.12 -23.06
C LEU A 70 22.79 8.06 -24.28
N ALA A 71 23.37 7.69 -25.42
CA ALA A 71 23.20 8.44 -26.66
C ALA A 71 21.78 8.24 -27.23
N GLU A 72 21.32 9.25 -27.96
CA GLU A 72 20.08 9.17 -28.73
C GLU A 72 20.20 8.07 -29.79
N ARG A 73 19.32 7.09 -29.79
CA ARG A 73 19.18 6.09 -30.84
C ARG A 73 17.97 6.46 -31.68
N SER A 74 18.14 6.63 -32.97
CA SER A 74 17.00 6.75 -33.87
C SER A 74 16.32 5.38 -33.97
N LEU A 75 15.22 5.22 -33.27
CA LEU A 75 14.38 4.01 -33.35
C LEU A 75 13.54 3.99 -34.62
N THR A 76 13.37 5.14 -35.26
CA THR A 76 12.64 5.29 -36.51
C THR A 76 13.50 6.11 -37.49
N GLY A 77 13.90 5.52 -38.57
CA GLY A 77 14.61 6.21 -39.66
C GLY A 77 13.75 7.19 -40.47
N THR A 78 12.67 7.70 -39.92
CA THR A 78 11.69 8.58 -40.55
C THR A 78 11.35 9.77 -39.65
N ASP A 79 11.25 10.95 -40.21
CA ASP A 79 10.83 12.22 -39.56
C ASP A 79 9.34 12.24 -39.11
N ARG A 80 8.67 11.07 -39.01
CA ARG A 80 7.29 11.02 -38.57
C ARG A 80 7.16 11.13 -37.05
N LYS A 81 6.06 11.71 -36.60
CA LYS A 81 5.69 11.74 -35.18
C LYS A 81 5.47 10.30 -34.67
N MET A 82 6.10 9.95 -33.56
CA MET A 82 5.94 8.64 -32.90
C MET A 82 4.48 8.40 -32.44
N THR A 83 4.04 7.16 -32.53
CA THR A 83 2.78 6.76 -31.91
C THR A 83 2.91 6.72 -30.38
N PRO A 84 1.80 6.78 -29.61
CA PRO A 84 1.86 6.64 -28.16
C PRO A 84 2.54 5.34 -27.69
N GLU A 85 2.36 4.23 -28.41
CA GLU A 85 2.98 2.94 -28.10
C GLU A 85 4.50 2.96 -28.36
N GLU A 86 4.93 3.57 -29.45
CA GLU A 86 6.36 3.75 -29.76
C GLU A 86 7.02 4.63 -28.70
N GLU A 87 6.36 5.72 -28.31
CA GLU A 87 6.85 6.60 -27.24
C GLU A 87 6.97 5.88 -25.89
N GLN A 88 6.00 5.03 -25.56
CA GLN A 88 6.04 4.26 -24.34
C GLN A 88 7.13 3.19 -24.38
N THR A 89 7.38 2.60 -25.53
CA THR A 89 8.47 1.64 -25.74
C THR A 89 9.82 2.31 -25.57
N GLU A 90 10.02 3.48 -26.18
CA GLU A 90 11.26 4.28 -26.01
C GLU A 90 11.51 4.64 -24.54
N LYS A 91 10.47 5.11 -23.83
CA LYS A 91 10.55 5.40 -22.38
C LYS A 91 10.99 4.16 -21.57
N ARG A 92 10.45 3.00 -21.90
CA ARG A 92 10.78 1.74 -21.23
C ARG A 92 12.21 1.32 -21.52
N GLU A 93 12.67 1.40 -22.75
CA GLU A 93 14.05 1.07 -23.13
C GLU A 93 15.08 1.97 -22.45
N VAL A 94 14.86 3.29 -22.45
CA VAL A 94 15.71 4.25 -21.74
C VAL A 94 15.77 3.93 -20.25
N THR A 95 14.62 3.65 -19.64
CA THR A 95 14.53 3.31 -18.22
C THR A 95 15.28 2.01 -17.93
N ARG A 96 15.21 1.01 -18.82
CA ARG A 96 15.89 -0.28 -18.67
C ARG A 96 17.42 -0.15 -18.74
N GLU A 97 17.95 0.70 -19.61
CA GLU A 97 19.38 0.96 -19.65
C GLU A 97 19.88 1.65 -18.37
N VAL A 98 19.12 2.61 -17.85
CA VAL A 98 19.41 3.24 -16.54
C VAL A 98 19.36 2.20 -15.41
N TYR A 99 18.33 1.35 -15.37
CA TYR A 99 18.19 0.29 -14.38
C TYR A 99 19.39 -0.67 -14.41
N ARG A 100 19.79 -1.15 -15.59
CA ARG A 100 20.92 -2.06 -15.75
C ARG A 100 22.24 -1.45 -15.28
N PHE A 101 22.44 -0.17 -15.58
CA PHE A 101 23.60 0.55 -15.08
C PHE A 101 23.60 0.62 -13.55
N LEU A 102 22.48 1.01 -12.95
CA LEU A 102 22.35 1.16 -11.50
C LEU A 102 22.47 -0.20 -10.79
N SER A 103 21.81 -1.25 -11.30
CA SER A 103 21.88 -2.61 -10.77
C SER A 103 23.33 -3.11 -10.72
N LYS A 104 24.05 -2.94 -11.81
CA LYS A 104 25.48 -3.30 -11.90
C LYS A 104 26.37 -2.49 -10.95
N LYS A 105 26.08 -1.18 -10.79
CA LYS A 105 26.89 -0.30 -9.92
C LYS A 105 26.63 -0.50 -8.45
N CYS A 106 25.42 -0.86 -8.08
CA CYS A 106 25.03 -1.14 -6.70
C CYS A 106 25.19 -2.61 -6.30
N ASP A 107 25.56 -3.49 -7.26
CA ASP A 107 25.57 -4.94 -7.11
C ASP A 107 24.26 -5.45 -6.47
N ARG A 108 23.13 -4.94 -6.97
CA ARG A 108 21.79 -5.21 -6.42
C ARG A 108 20.72 -5.17 -7.50
N GLU A 109 19.80 -6.11 -7.43
CA GLU A 109 18.56 -6.08 -8.20
C GLU A 109 17.39 -5.63 -7.32
N LEU A 110 16.45 -4.91 -7.93
CA LEU A 110 15.19 -4.56 -7.27
C LEU A 110 14.18 -5.66 -7.59
N ALA A 111 13.50 -6.17 -6.58
CA ALA A 111 12.56 -7.28 -6.73
C ALA A 111 11.43 -6.96 -7.76
N TRP A 112 10.99 -5.71 -7.82
CA TRP A 112 10.02 -5.22 -8.80
C TRP A 112 10.65 -4.57 -10.04
N GLY A 113 11.95 -4.69 -10.23
CA GLY A 113 12.68 -4.12 -11.35
C GLY A 113 12.40 -2.63 -11.55
N MET A 114 11.97 -2.27 -12.74
CA MET A 114 11.62 -0.89 -13.11
C MET A 114 10.18 -0.49 -12.76
N LEU A 115 9.37 -1.41 -12.23
CA LEU A 115 7.99 -1.08 -11.81
C LEU A 115 8.04 -0.25 -10.53
N THR A 116 7.91 1.06 -10.64
CA THR A 116 7.92 2.02 -9.53
C THR A 116 6.53 2.46 -9.09
N GLY A 117 5.48 1.98 -9.78
CA GLY A 117 4.09 2.29 -9.48
C GLY A 117 3.58 1.58 -8.22
N VAL A 118 2.50 2.13 -7.66
CA VAL A 118 1.88 1.62 -6.42
C VAL A 118 1.07 0.33 -6.62
N ARG A 119 0.64 0.03 -7.84
CA ARG A 119 -0.14 -1.18 -8.19
C ARG A 119 0.52 -1.92 -9.37
N PRO A 120 1.58 -2.69 -9.12
CA PRO A 120 2.28 -3.43 -10.18
C PRO A 120 1.36 -4.49 -10.85
N THR A 121 0.40 -5.04 -10.12
CA THR A 121 -0.59 -6.01 -10.64
C THR A 121 -1.51 -5.46 -11.72
N LYS A 122 -1.69 -4.12 -11.80
CA LYS A 122 -2.52 -3.51 -12.85
C LYS A 122 -2.00 -3.81 -14.26
N LEU A 123 -0.68 -3.83 -14.45
CA LEU A 123 -0.07 -4.18 -15.73
C LEU A 123 -0.33 -5.64 -16.09
N VAL A 124 -0.26 -6.53 -15.11
CA VAL A 124 -0.58 -7.96 -15.29
C VAL A 124 -2.04 -8.15 -15.64
N MET A 125 -2.94 -7.44 -14.96
CA MET A 125 -4.38 -7.47 -15.27
C MET A 125 -4.65 -7.11 -16.74
N GLN A 126 -4.04 -6.03 -17.22
CA GLN A 126 -4.17 -5.62 -18.64
C GLN A 126 -3.69 -6.71 -19.61
N LYS A 127 -2.62 -7.45 -19.26
CA LYS A 127 -2.12 -8.55 -20.10
C LYS A 127 -3.02 -9.78 -20.04
N LEU A 128 -3.59 -10.09 -18.88
CA LEU A 128 -4.62 -11.15 -18.74
C LEU A 128 -5.90 -10.84 -19.53
N GLU A 129 -6.32 -9.58 -19.53
CA GLU A 129 -7.48 -9.11 -20.31
C GLU A 129 -7.20 -9.18 -21.82
N ALA A 130 -5.94 -8.96 -22.23
CA ALA A 130 -5.47 -9.13 -23.60
C ALA A 130 -5.29 -10.60 -24.02
N GLY A 131 -5.55 -11.57 -23.11
CA GLY A 131 -5.52 -13.00 -23.40
C GLY A 131 -4.14 -13.67 -23.32
N LEU A 132 -3.13 -13.00 -22.73
CA LEU A 132 -1.81 -13.61 -22.54
C LEU A 132 -1.85 -14.64 -21.40
N ASP A 133 -1.13 -15.74 -21.60
CA ASP A 133 -0.96 -16.79 -20.59
C ASP A 133 0.11 -16.44 -19.53
N GLN A 134 0.23 -17.29 -18.51
CA GLN A 134 1.18 -17.10 -17.42
C GLN A 134 2.63 -17.00 -17.89
N VAL A 135 3.04 -17.83 -18.84
CA VAL A 135 4.41 -17.88 -19.33
C VAL A 135 4.75 -16.58 -20.08
N GLN A 136 3.83 -16.14 -20.93
CA GLN A 136 3.97 -14.90 -21.70
C GLN A 136 4.02 -13.67 -20.78
N ILE A 137 3.15 -13.60 -19.76
CA ILE A 137 3.13 -12.50 -18.80
C ILE A 137 4.39 -12.47 -17.96
N ARG A 138 4.84 -13.62 -17.45
CA ARG A 138 6.09 -13.72 -16.70
C ARG A 138 7.28 -13.23 -17.54
N LYS A 139 7.43 -13.78 -18.74
CA LYS A 139 8.49 -13.38 -19.67
C LYS A 139 8.47 -11.87 -19.96
N PHE A 140 7.29 -11.30 -20.18
CA PHE A 140 7.10 -9.88 -20.37
C PHE A 140 7.57 -9.05 -19.17
N LEU A 141 7.26 -9.46 -17.93
CA LEU A 141 7.67 -8.74 -16.73
C LEU A 141 9.20 -8.84 -16.50
N GLU A 142 9.78 -10.02 -16.71
CA GLU A 142 11.20 -10.27 -16.54
C GLU A 142 12.03 -9.50 -17.60
N GLU A 143 11.70 -9.64 -18.89
CA GLU A 143 12.46 -9.07 -20.00
C GLU A 143 12.24 -7.58 -20.19
N GLU A 144 10.99 -7.10 -20.06
CA GLU A 144 10.65 -5.73 -20.35
C GLU A 144 10.77 -4.80 -19.14
N TYR A 145 10.58 -5.33 -17.92
CA TYR A 145 10.57 -4.54 -16.70
C TYR A 145 11.62 -4.97 -15.66
N CYS A 146 12.43 -5.97 -15.94
CA CYS A 146 13.45 -6.50 -15.01
C CYS A 146 12.86 -6.92 -13.64
N VAL A 147 11.63 -7.40 -13.61
CA VAL A 147 10.99 -7.92 -12.40
C VAL A 147 11.57 -9.29 -12.10
N THR A 148 11.84 -9.62 -10.83
CA THR A 148 12.30 -10.99 -10.49
C THR A 148 11.22 -12.02 -10.76
N LYS A 149 11.63 -13.27 -10.96
CA LYS A 149 10.72 -14.38 -11.24
C LYS A 149 9.67 -14.54 -10.14
N GLU A 150 10.08 -14.49 -8.89
CA GLU A 150 9.22 -14.62 -7.71
C GLU A 150 8.12 -13.54 -7.67
N LYS A 151 8.51 -12.29 -7.96
CA LYS A 151 7.54 -11.17 -7.98
C LYS A 151 6.65 -11.19 -9.23
N ALA A 152 7.15 -11.70 -10.35
CA ALA A 152 6.34 -11.91 -11.55
C ALA A 152 5.26 -12.99 -11.33
N GLU A 153 5.63 -14.10 -10.66
CA GLU A 153 4.70 -15.16 -10.28
C GLU A 153 3.66 -14.66 -9.27
N LEU A 154 4.09 -13.95 -8.23
CA LEU A 154 3.19 -13.32 -7.24
C LEU A 154 2.22 -12.34 -7.88
N ALA A 155 2.71 -11.48 -8.77
CA ALA A 155 1.86 -10.51 -9.47
C ALA A 155 0.80 -11.18 -10.34
N TYR A 156 1.16 -12.30 -10.99
CA TYR A 156 0.23 -13.09 -11.78
C TYR A 156 -0.85 -13.74 -10.90
N GLU A 157 -0.45 -14.38 -9.80
CA GLU A 157 -1.37 -15.02 -8.85
C GLU A 157 -2.40 -14.01 -8.31
N ILE A 158 -1.94 -12.85 -7.86
CA ILE A 158 -2.81 -11.78 -7.36
C ILE A 158 -3.75 -11.29 -8.45
N ALA A 159 -3.25 -11.02 -9.66
CA ALA A 159 -4.07 -10.52 -10.75
C ALA A 159 -5.16 -11.53 -11.17
N CYS A 160 -4.87 -12.83 -11.14
CA CYS A 160 -5.88 -13.86 -11.38
C CYS A 160 -6.99 -13.82 -10.33
N ARG A 161 -6.64 -13.73 -9.04
CA ARG A 161 -7.63 -13.62 -7.96
C ARG A 161 -8.40 -12.30 -8.01
N GLU A 162 -7.72 -11.17 -8.24
CA GLU A 162 -8.40 -9.88 -8.47
C GLU A 162 -9.44 -10.00 -9.60
N LYS A 163 -9.05 -10.60 -10.74
CA LYS A 163 -9.94 -10.79 -11.89
C LYS A 163 -11.16 -11.65 -11.55
N GLU A 164 -10.96 -12.74 -10.82
CA GLU A 164 -12.05 -13.60 -10.35
C GLU A 164 -13.02 -12.85 -9.44
N GLN A 165 -12.50 -12.10 -8.46
CA GLN A 165 -13.33 -11.36 -7.52
C GLN A 165 -14.06 -10.19 -8.20
N LEU A 166 -13.38 -9.44 -9.05
CA LEU A 166 -13.99 -8.35 -9.81
C LEU A 166 -15.06 -8.86 -10.78
N GLY A 167 -14.89 -10.06 -11.31
CA GLY A 167 -15.90 -10.71 -12.17
C GLY A 167 -17.22 -11.05 -11.46
N LYS A 168 -17.24 -11.04 -10.12
CA LYS A 168 -18.45 -11.26 -9.31
C LYS A 168 -19.26 -9.96 -9.10
N LEU A 169 -18.65 -8.81 -9.38
CA LEU A 169 -19.29 -7.52 -9.23
C LEU A 169 -20.14 -7.17 -10.46
N ASN A 170 -21.20 -6.42 -10.23
CA ASN A 170 -22.00 -5.87 -11.31
C ASN A 170 -21.36 -4.57 -11.83
N ALA A 171 -20.38 -4.71 -12.73
CA ALA A 171 -19.60 -3.60 -13.25
C ALA A 171 -20.41 -2.52 -13.98
N SER A 172 -21.61 -2.85 -14.51
CA SER A 172 -22.44 -1.92 -15.27
C SER A 172 -23.39 -1.09 -14.38
N GLU A 173 -23.96 -1.69 -13.34
CA GLU A 173 -25.01 -1.09 -12.54
C GLU A 173 -24.73 -1.11 -11.04
N GLY A 174 -23.80 -1.94 -10.56
CA GLY A 174 -23.38 -1.99 -9.17
C GLY A 174 -22.55 -0.77 -8.78
N PHE A 175 -22.36 -0.60 -7.48
CA PHE A 175 -21.44 0.39 -6.90
C PHE A 175 -20.90 -0.08 -5.56
N SER A 176 -19.80 0.52 -5.12
CA SER A 176 -19.26 0.32 -3.78
C SER A 176 -19.58 1.54 -2.91
N LEU A 177 -20.13 1.30 -1.72
CA LEU A 177 -20.43 2.34 -0.75
C LEU A 177 -19.36 2.35 0.35
N TYR A 178 -18.65 3.47 0.47
CA TYR A 178 -17.74 3.71 1.58
C TYR A 178 -18.35 4.72 2.57
N VAL A 179 -18.36 4.33 3.85
CA VAL A 179 -18.89 5.16 4.94
C VAL A 179 -17.76 5.42 5.94
N GLY A 180 -17.32 6.67 6.04
CA GLY A 180 -16.20 7.07 6.89
C GLY A 180 -16.65 7.50 8.28
N ILE A 181 -15.98 6.98 9.34
CA ILE A 181 -16.12 7.46 10.72
C ILE A 181 -14.76 8.04 11.13
N PRO A 182 -14.62 9.37 11.21
CA PRO A 182 -13.33 10.03 11.39
C PRO A 182 -12.85 10.10 12.85
N PHE A 183 -13.33 9.22 13.71
CA PHE A 183 -13.01 9.22 15.13
C PHE A 183 -12.18 7.98 15.49
N CYS A 184 -11.17 8.17 16.37
CA CYS A 184 -10.37 7.10 16.97
C CYS A 184 -10.35 7.27 18.50
N PRO A 185 -10.14 6.21 19.30
CA PRO A 185 -9.93 6.34 20.74
C PRO A 185 -8.73 7.25 21.06
N SER A 186 -7.65 7.13 20.29
CA SER A 186 -6.44 7.97 20.31
C SER A 186 -5.76 7.92 18.95
N ILE A 187 -4.89 8.91 18.64
CA ILE A 187 -4.14 8.93 17.38
C ILE A 187 -2.84 8.17 17.57
N CYS A 188 -2.67 7.07 16.83
CA CYS A 188 -1.45 6.29 16.80
C CYS A 188 -0.31 7.09 16.15
N SER A 189 0.93 6.93 16.63
CA SER A 189 2.09 7.72 16.19
C SER A 189 2.43 7.54 14.70
N TYR A 190 2.17 6.37 14.14
CA TYR A 190 2.41 6.04 12.72
C TYR A 190 1.29 6.49 11.79
N CYS A 191 0.09 6.80 12.32
CA CYS A 191 -1.10 7.04 11.51
C CYS A 191 -1.04 8.40 10.83
N SER A 192 -1.39 8.43 9.56
CA SER A 192 -1.53 9.63 8.74
C SER A 192 -2.93 9.85 8.19
N PHE A 193 -3.90 9.06 8.64
CA PHE A 193 -5.30 9.22 8.23
C PHE A 193 -5.93 10.45 8.90
N SER A 194 -6.90 11.03 8.21
CA SER A 194 -7.71 12.15 8.74
C SER A 194 -8.66 11.62 9.80
N SER A 195 -8.15 11.51 11.04
CA SER A 195 -8.94 11.08 12.19
C SER A 195 -8.66 11.98 13.40
N SER A 196 -9.64 12.06 14.30
CA SER A 196 -9.58 12.87 15.51
C SER A 196 -9.82 12.01 16.75
N PRO A 197 -9.22 12.33 17.91
CA PRO A 197 -9.53 11.65 19.16
C PRO A 197 -11.02 11.83 19.51
N VAL A 198 -11.74 10.74 19.73
CA VAL A 198 -13.19 10.76 20.02
C VAL A 198 -13.53 11.62 21.23
N GLY A 199 -12.62 11.68 22.22
CA GLY A 199 -12.80 12.48 23.43
C GLY A 199 -12.95 13.97 23.19
N GLU A 200 -12.35 14.50 22.12
CA GLU A 200 -12.45 15.92 21.73
C GLU A 200 -13.75 16.25 20.99
N TRP A 201 -14.50 15.24 20.57
CA TRP A 201 -15.67 15.37 19.71
C TRP A 201 -16.95 14.80 20.31
N LYS A 202 -16.94 14.37 21.58
CA LYS A 202 -18.08 13.70 22.24
C LYS A 202 -19.41 14.40 22.00
N ASP A 203 -19.46 15.72 22.19
CA ASP A 203 -20.66 16.53 22.06
C ASP A 203 -21.11 16.77 20.62
N LYS A 204 -20.30 16.34 19.62
CA LYS A 204 -20.57 16.55 18.20
C LYS A 204 -20.77 15.26 17.40
N ILE A 205 -20.60 14.10 18.01
CA ILE A 205 -20.71 12.80 17.32
C ILE A 205 -22.14 12.62 16.78
N ASP A 206 -23.17 12.95 17.56
CA ASP A 206 -24.55 12.82 17.11
C ASP A 206 -24.86 13.79 15.97
N ALA A 207 -24.34 15.02 16.02
CA ALA A 207 -24.48 15.97 14.92
C ALA A 207 -23.76 15.48 13.64
N TYR A 208 -22.59 14.85 13.79
CA TYR A 208 -21.90 14.20 12.68
C TYR A 208 -22.74 13.07 12.08
N LEU A 209 -23.30 12.20 12.93
CA LEU A 209 -24.18 11.11 12.49
C LEU A 209 -25.45 11.62 11.81
N ASP A 210 -26.05 12.71 12.30
CA ASP A 210 -27.21 13.33 11.67
C ASP A 210 -26.88 13.78 10.24
N ALA A 211 -25.71 14.41 10.04
CA ALA A 211 -25.23 14.83 8.74
C ALA A 211 -24.96 13.62 7.83
N LEU A 212 -24.26 12.61 8.33
CA LEU A 212 -23.94 11.36 7.59
C LEU A 212 -25.22 10.62 7.18
N ILE A 213 -26.21 10.52 8.07
CA ILE A 213 -27.50 9.89 7.79
C ILE A 213 -28.26 10.67 6.71
N LYS A 214 -28.18 12.00 6.74
CA LYS A 214 -28.77 12.84 5.69
C LYS A 214 -28.11 12.58 4.33
N GLU A 215 -26.79 12.43 4.29
CA GLU A 215 -26.05 12.06 3.07
C GLU A 215 -26.44 10.66 2.58
N LEU A 216 -26.47 9.66 3.47
CA LEU A 216 -26.87 8.29 3.12
C LEU A 216 -28.27 8.22 2.52
N LYS A 217 -29.23 8.96 3.10
CA LYS A 217 -30.59 9.07 2.55
C LYS A 217 -30.61 9.74 1.18
N ALA A 218 -29.78 10.76 0.96
CA ALA A 218 -29.65 11.40 -0.35
C ALA A 218 -29.03 10.46 -1.38
N LEU A 219 -27.94 9.76 -1.02
CA LEU A 219 -27.30 8.77 -1.88
C LEU A 219 -28.24 7.60 -2.22
N GLY A 220 -29.03 7.10 -1.26
CA GLY A 220 -30.04 6.08 -1.51
C GLY A 220 -31.08 6.50 -2.57
N ARG A 221 -31.56 7.77 -2.48
CA ARG A 221 -32.46 8.32 -3.52
C ARG A 221 -31.76 8.45 -4.89
N MET A 222 -30.48 8.85 -4.90
CA MET A 222 -29.69 8.96 -6.15
C MET A 222 -29.34 7.62 -6.76
N ALA A 223 -29.14 6.60 -5.95
CA ALA A 223 -28.88 5.24 -6.40
C ALA A 223 -30.09 4.66 -7.18
N GLY A 224 -31.32 5.03 -6.79
CA GLY A 224 -32.55 4.53 -7.41
C GLY A 224 -32.65 3.01 -7.25
N GLU A 225 -32.74 2.29 -8.37
CA GLU A 225 -32.81 0.82 -8.40
C GLU A 225 -31.43 0.13 -8.36
N ARG A 226 -30.35 0.91 -8.44
CA ARG A 226 -28.99 0.37 -8.39
C ARG A 226 -28.68 -0.18 -6.99
N LYS A 227 -28.06 -1.35 -6.93
CA LYS A 227 -27.70 -2.03 -5.70
C LYS A 227 -26.20 -1.91 -5.42
N PRO A 228 -25.77 -1.76 -4.17
CA PRO A 228 -24.38 -1.82 -3.84
C PRO A 228 -23.85 -3.26 -3.95
N ASP A 229 -22.71 -3.44 -4.63
CA ASP A 229 -21.96 -4.69 -4.60
C ASP A 229 -21.24 -4.87 -3.28
N THR A 230 -20.72 -3.76 -2.73
CA THR A 230 -19.97 -3.76 -1.46
C THR A 230 -20.34 -2.56 -0.60
N VAL A 231 -20.33 -2.78 0.71
CA VAL A 231 -20.42 -1.72 1.73
C VAL A 231 -19.23 -1.82 2.66
N TYR A 232 -18.54 -0.71 2.88
CA TYR A 232 -17.40 -0.63 3.75
C TYR A 232 -17.56 0.52 4.74
N VAL A 233 -17.66 0.20 6.02
CA VAL A 233 -17.69 1.19 7.11
C VAL A 233 -16.32 1.20 7.78
N GLY A 234 -15.59 2.29 7.60
CA GLY A 234 -14.19 2.41 8.03
C GLY A 234 -13.80 3.85 8.35
N GLY A 235 -12.52 4.16 8.15
CA GLY A 235 -11.98 5.52 8.33
C GLY A 235 -11.01 5.62 9.51
N GLY A 236 -11.43 6.19 10.62
CA GLY A 236 -10.73 6.16 11.90
C GLY A 236 -10.98 4.82 12.59
N THR A 237 -12.07 4.74 13.35
CA THR A 237 -12.48 3.50 14.04
C THR A 237 -14.00 3.53 14.24
N PRO A 238 -14.79 2.84 13.42
CA PRO A 238 -16.25 2.83 13.54
C PRO A 238 -16.77 2.43 14.92
N THR A 239 -16.09 1.55 15.62
CA THR A 239 -16.46 1.13 16.97
C THR A 239 -16.17 2.15 18.08
N THR A 240 -15.70 3.36 17.73
CA THR A 240 -15.74 4.52 18.63
C THR A 240 -17.18 5.01 18.88
N LEU A 241 -18.07 4.72 17.94
CA LEU A 241 -19.51 4.96 18.12
C LEU A 241 -20.07 4.05 19.22
N GLU A 242 -21.02 4.57 19.99
CA GLU A 242 -21.75 3.76 20.95
C GLU A 242 -22.69 2.76 20.25
N ALA A 243 -23.11 1.70 20.95
CA ALA A 243 -23.93 0.64 20.38
C ALA A 243 -25.21 1.19 19.70
N GLY A 244 -25.90 2.11 20.34
CA GLY A 244 -27.09 2.77 19.76
C GLY A 244 -26.78 3.63 18.53
N GLN A 245 -25.61 4.27 18.48
CA GLN A 245 -25.15 5.04 17.33
C GLN A 245 -24.79 4.13 16.15
N LEU A 246 -24.14 2.98 16.41
CA LEU A 246 -23.87 1.93 15.41
C LEU A 246 -25.17 1.36 14.86
N ASP A 247 -26.13 1.04 15.73
CA ASP A 247 -27.45 0.52 15.32
C ASP A 247 -28.17 1.51 14.40
N ARG A 248 -28.15 2.79 14.74
CA ARG A 248 -28.73 3.87 13.95
C ARG A 248 -28.04 3.99 12.58
N LEU A 249 -26.72 3.91 12.52
CA LEU A 249 -25.96 4.00 11.26
C LEU A 249 -26.23 2.80 10.36
N LEU A 250 -26.04 1.59 10.88
CA LEU A 250 -26.20 0.36 10.12
C LEU A 250 -27.66 0.14 9.69
N GLY A 251 -28.61 0.50 10.56
CA GLY A 251 -30.03 0.52 10.22
C GLY A 251 -30.37 1.49 9.09
N THR A 252 -29.75 2.67 9.07
CA THR A 252 -29.91 3.62 7.98
C THR A 252 -29.37 3.06 6.66
N ILE A 253 -28.18 2.45 6.66
CA ILE A 253 -27.61 1.81 5.46
C ILE A 253 -28.59 0.76 4.91
N ARG A 254 -29.03 -0.17 5.77
CA ARG A 254 -30.00 -1.21 5.40
C ARG A 254 -31.32 -0.66 4.83
N ASN A 255 -31.79 0.48 5.36
CA ASN A 255 -33.05 1.05 4.93
C ASN A 255 -32.94 1.93 3.67
N CYS A 256 -31.74 2.42 3.36
CA CYS A 256 -31.51 3.29 2.20
C CYS A 256 -31.09 2.53 0.95
N PHE A 257 -30.56 1.32 1.08
CA PHE A 257 -30.02 0.55 -0.03
C PHE A 257 -30.56 -0.88 -0.03
N ASP A 258 -30.87 -1.41 -1.20
CA ASP A 258 -31.19 -2.82 -1.38
C ASP A 258 -29.88 -3.65 -1.30
N LEU A 259 -29.70 -4.37 -0.22
CA LEU A 259 -28.51 -5.18 0.07
C LEU A 259 -28.66 -6.65 -0.38
N SER A 260 -29.68 -7.00 -1.15
CA SER A 260 -29.99 -8.39 -1.53
C SER A 260 -28.92 -9.05 -2.39
N GLU A 261 -28.14 -8.26 -3.15
CA GLU A 261 -27.06 -8.74 -4.01
C GLU A 261 -25.66 -8.43 -3.51
N LEU A 262 -25.59 -7.94 -2.27
CA LEU A 262 -24.33 -7.54 -1.64
C LEU A 262 -23.33 -8.72 -1.59
N LYS A 263 -22.09 -8.45 -2.04
CA LYS A 263 -21.00 -9.43 -2.02
C LYS A 263 -20.19 -9.35 -0.74
N GLU A 264 -19.97 -8.13 -0.21
CA GLU A 264 -19.27 -7.92 1.03
C GLU A 264 -19.83 -6.70 1.78
N PHE A 265 -20.04 -6.85 3.09
CA PHE A 265 -20.29 -5.76 4.03
C PHE A 265 -19.24 -5.83 5.13
N THR A 266 -18.27 -4.94 5.05
CA THR A 266 -17.19 -4.85 6.05
C THR A 266 -17.48 -3.73 7.05
N VAL A 267 -17.27 -4.01 8.34
CA VAL A 267 -17.20 -3.01 9.41
C VAL A 267 -15.83 -3.12 10.09
N GLU A 268 -15.05 -2.04 10.03
CA GLU A 268 -13.80 -1.98 10.78
C GLU A 268 -14.07 -1.85 12.27
N ALA A 269 -13.89 -2.93 13.01
CA ALA A 269 -13.81 -2.91 14.46
C ALA A 269 -12.35 -2.78 14.93
N GLY A 270 -11.55 -2.04 14.18
CA GLY A 270 -10.10 -2.07 14.09
C GLY A 270 -9.30 -1.86 15.40
N ARG A 271 -9.92 -1.34 16.48
CA ARG A 271 -9.22 -1.05 17.73
C ARG A 271 -9.85 -1.86 18.88
N PRO A 272 -9.16 -2.85 19.46
CA PRO A 272 -9.68 -3.63 20.59
C PRO A 272 -10.19 -2.80 21.77
N ASP A 273 -9.52 -1.67 22.08
CA ASP A 273 -9.94 -0.74 23.14
C ASP A 273 -11.26 0.03 22.85
N SER A 274 -11.84 -0.13 21.67
CA SER A 274 -13.15 0.46 21.30
C SER A 274 -14.27 -0.56 21.15
N ILE A 275 -13.95 -1.86 21.25
CA ILE A 275 -14.90 -2.94 21.02
C ILE A 275 -15.53 -3.39 22.34
N THR A 276 -16.84 -3.55 22.34
CA THR A 276 -17.59 -4.19 23.43
C THR A 276 -18.49 -5.29 22.87
N ARG A 277 -18.92 -6.23 23.73
CA ARG A 277 -19.86 -7.28 23.36
C ARG A 277 -21.14 -6.71 22.76
N GLU A 278 -21.69 -5.69 23.38
CA GLU A 278 -22.91 -5.00 22.92
C GLU A 278 -22.75 -4.43 21.49
N LYS A 279 -21.61 -3.80 21.19
CA LYS A 279 -21.32 -3.26 19.84
C LYS A 279 -21.22 -4.38 18.81
N LEU A 280 -20.56 -5.49 19.13
CA LEU A 280 -20.49 -6.65 18.24
C LEU A 280 -21.87 -7.29 18.02
N GLU A 281 -22.69 -7.40 19.06
CA GLU A 281 -24.07 -7.87 18.95
C GLU A 281 -24.92 -6.99 18.04
N VAL A 282 -24.75 -5.66 18.14
CA VAL A 282 -25.40 -4.72 17.22
C VAL A 282 -24.94 -4.97 15.79
N ILE A 283 -23.64 -5.03 15.52
CA ILE A 283 -23.09 -5.28 14.17
C ILE A 283 -23.66 -6.59 13.61
N ARG A 284 -23.80 -7.63 14.45
CA ARG A 284 -24.29 -8.95 14.03
C ARG A 284 -25.77 -8.97 13.61
N ARG A 285 -26.58 -7.98 14.02
CA ARG A 285 -28.00 -7.86 13.57
C ARG A 285 -28.14 -7.44 12.11
N TYR A 286 -27.06 -6.98 11.50
CA TYR A 286 -27.03 -6.52 10.12
C TYR A 286 -26.32 -7.53 9.21
N PRO A 287 -26.48 -7.48 7.88
CA PRO A 287 -25.84 -8.43 6.97
C PRO A 287 -24.35 -8.14 6.79
N VAL A 288 -23.66 -7.85 7.89
CA VAL A 288 -22.20 -7.65 7.93
C VAL A 288 -21.53 -9.00 7.74
N THR A 289 -20.75 -9.12 6.67
CA THR A 289 -20.08 -10.35 6.28
C THR A 289 -18.62 -10.40 6.74
N ARG A 290 -18.03 -9.27 7.13
CA ARG A 290 -16.63 -9.18 7.54
C ARG A 290 -16.44 -8.09 8.59
N ILE A 291 -15.63 -8.39 9.60
CA ILE A 291 -15.12 -7.39 10.52
C ILE A 291 -13.59 -7.41 10.56
N SER A 292 -12.96 -6.39 11.10
CA SER A 292 -11.55 -6.41 11.41
C SER A 292 -11.29 -6.25 12.90
N VAL A 293 -10.33 -7.01 13.42
CA VAL A 293 -9.76 -6.85 14.77
C VAL A 293 -8.26 -6.65 14.59
N ASN A 294 -7.79 -5.41 14.68
CA ASN A 294 -6.47 -5.03 14.20
C ASN A 294 -5.46 -4.87 15.36
N PRO A 295 -4.61 -5.87 15.65
CA PRO A 295 -3.57 -5.75 16.67
C PRO A 295 -2.47 -4.76 16.25
N GLN A 296 -2.10 -4.73 14.98
CA GLN A 296 -0.92 -4.12 14.36
C GLN A 296 0.37 -4.85 14.72
N THR A 297 0.54 -5.24 15.98
CA THR A 297 1.59 -6.09 16.53
C THR A 297 1.08 -6.77 17.79
N MET A 298 1.68 -7.89 18.16
CA MET A 298 1.45 -8.59 19.43
C MET A 298 2.59 -8.33 20.42
N GLN A 299 3.26 -7.18 20.32
CA GLN A 299 4.32 -6.74 21.23
C GLN A 299 3.81 -5.60 22.10
N GLN A 300 3.51 -5.87 23.40
CA GLN A 300 2.93 -4.87 24.32
C GLN A 300 3.74 -3.58 24.37
N LYS A 301 5.06 -3.70 24.47
CA LYS A 301 5.97 -2.55 24.52
C LYS A 301 5.84 -1.64 23.28
N THR A 302 5.63 -2.25 22.11
CA THR A 302 5.43 -1.50 20.87
C THR A 302 4.04 -0.86 20.82
N LEU A 303 3.01 -1.57 21.27
CA LEU A 303 1.65 -1.00 21.37
C LEU A 303 1.64 0.27 22.22
N ASP A 304 2.27 0.23 23.38
CA ASP A 304 2.40 1.38 24.28
C ASP A 304 3.17 2.54 23.61
N LEU A 305 4.29 2.21 22.93
CA LEU A 305 5.13 3.17 22.24
C LEU A 305 4.39 3.91 21.10
N VAL A 306 3.58 3.18 20.33
CA VAL A 306 2.82 3.78 19.23
C VAL A 306 1.49 4.42 19.66
N GLY A 307 1.17 4.37 20.96
CA GLY A 307 0.00 5.03 21.55
C GLY A 307 -1.31 4.26 21.38
N ARG A 308 -1.23 2.93 21.29
CA ARG A 308 -2.40 2.04 21.38
C ARG A 308 -2.59 1.62 22.84
N LYS A 309 -3.81 1.78 23.35
CA LYS A 309 -4.08 1.61 24.79
C LYS A 309 -4.61 0.21 25.17
N HIS A 310 -4.77 -0.67 24.21
CA HIS A 310 -5.16 -2.06 24.48
C HIS A 310 -3.94 -2.93 24.77
N THR A 311 -4.17 -4.05 25.42
CA THR A 311 -3.16 -5.08 25.65
C THR A 311 -3.24 -6.19 24.60
N VAL A 312 -2.21 -7.05 24.56
CA VAL A 312 -2.21 -8.26 23.72
C VAL A 312 -3.39 -9.18 24.12
N GLU A 313 -3.62 -9.33 25.41
CA GLU A 313 -4.73 -10.13 25.97
C GLU A 313 -6.11 -9.56 25.55
N ASP A 314 -6.21 -8.23 25.38
CA ASP A 314 -7.43 -7.62 24.84
C ASP A 314 -7.68 -8.05 23.40
N VAL A 315 -6.65 -8.15 22.57
CA VAL A 315 -6.77 -8.64 21.18
C VAL A 315 -7.34 -10.05 21.17
N GLU A 316 -6.75 -10.95 21.96
CA GLU A 316 -7.18 -12.35 22.06
C GLU A 316 -8.62 -12.46 22.55
N ARG A 317 -8.92 -11.77 23.66
CA ARG A 317 -10.25 -11.75 24.25
C ARG A 317 -11.33 -11.26 23.28
N ILE A 318 -11.05 -10.16 22.56
CA ILE A 318 -11.98 -9.59 21.58
C ILE A 318 -12.14 -10.52 20.38
N PHE A 319 -11.05 -11.12 19.89
CA PHE A 319 -11.11 -12.07 18.79
C PHE A 319 -12.01 -13.28 19.14
N HIS A 320 -11.80 -13.89 20.29
CA HIS A 320 -12.63 -15.00 20.74
C HIS A 320 -14.08 -14.59 20.97
N MET A 321 -14.33 -13.42 21.56
CA MET A 321 -15.68 -12.87 21.71
C MET A 321 -16.39 -12.70 20.36
N ALA A 322 -15.68 -12.22 19.34
CA ALA A 322 -16.25 -12.08 18.01
C ALA A 322 -16.60 -13.47 17.41
N ARG A 323 -15.72 -14.46 17.57
CA ARG A 323 -16.01 -15.85 17.16
C ARG A 323 -17.23 -16.43 17.88
N GLU A 324 -17.35 -16.26 19.21
CA GLU A 324 -18.52 -16.69 20.01
C GLU A 324 -19.83 -16.07 19.49
N LEU A 325 -19.79 -14.83 19.03
CA LEU A 325 -20.94 -14.12 18.46
C LEU A 325 -21.23 -14.51 16.99
N GLY A 326 -20.48 -15.45 16.43
CA GLY A 326 -20.70 -16.03 15.12
C GLY A 326 -20.10 -15.20 13.96
N PHE A 327 -19.09 -14.37 14.20
CA PHE A 327 -18.31 -13.80 13.11
C PHE A 327 -17.33 -14.83 12.57
N ASP A 328 -17.51 -15.23 11.34
CA ASP A 328 -16.76 -16.26 10.62
C ASP A 328 -15.80 -15.68 9.55
N ASN A 329 -15.74 -14.36 9.43
CA ASN A 329 -14.80 -13.66 8.56
C ASN A 329 -14.19 -12.48 9.30
N ILE A 330 -13.08 -12.75 9.99
CA ILE A 330 -12.34 -11.76 10.78
C ILE A 330 -10.99 -11.52 10.14
N ASN A 331 -10.73 -10.26 9.76
CA ASN A 331 -9.43 -9.80 9.29
C ASN A 331 -8.59 -9.25 10.45
N MET A 332 -7.27 -9.46 10.40
CA MET A 332 -6.32 -8.84 11.31
C MET A 332 -5.27 -8.05 10.53
N ASP A 333 -5.16 -6.74 10.84
CA ASP A 333 -4.11 -5.90 10.26
C ASP A 333 -2.85 -5.95 11.11
N LEU A 334 -1.71 -6.11 10.45
CA LEU A 334 -0.37 -6.08 11.00
C LEU A 334 0.45 -4.98 10.35
N ILE A 335 1.40 -4.42 11.09
CA ILE A 335 2.38 -3.48 10.55
C ILE A 335 3.78 -4.00 10.84
N VAL A 336 4.58 -4.19 9.81
CA VAL A 336 6.01 -4.51 9.92
C VAL A 336 6.85 -3.25 9.79
N GLY A 337 7.96 -3.18 10.52
CA GLY A 337 8.82 -2.00 10.58
C GLY A 337 8.36 -0.96 11.62
N LEU A 338 7.61 -1.37 12.64
CA LEU A 338 7.28 -0.50 13.77
C LEU A 338 8.55 -0.13 14.58
N PRO A 339 8.56 1.04 15.26
CA PRO A 339 9.73 1.48 15.99
C PRO A 339 10.14 0.50 17.07
N GLY A 340 11.42 0.07 17.05
CA GLY A 340 12.01 -0.81 18.05
C GLY A 340 11.69 -2.29 17.88
N GLU A 341 10.99 -2.69 16.81
CA GLU A 341 10.76 -4.09 16.48
C GLU A 341 11.87 -4.63 15.56
N ASP A 342 12.30 -5.83 15.87
CA ASP A 342 13.22 -6.65 15.06
C ASP A 342 12.48 -7.83 14.41
N LYS A 343 13.20 -8.63 13.64
CA LYS A 343 12.69 -9.82 12.98
C LYS A 343 12.07 -10.82 13.95
N ILE A 344 12.67 -11.03 15.13
CA ILE A 344 12.19 -12.01 16.13
C ILE A 344 10.83 -11.57 16.69
N MET A 345 10.69 -10.28 16.96
CA MET A 345 9.43 -9.72 17.46
C MET A 345 8.30 -9.81 16.42
N VAL A 346 8.62 -9.61 15.14
CA VAL A 346 7.67 -9.82 14.04
C VAL A 346 7.29 -11.30 13.92
N GLU A 347 8.25 -12.23 14.01
CA GLU A 347 7.99 -13.67 14.00
C GLU A 347 7.08 -14.10 15.14
N ASN A 348 7.30 -13.60 16.35
CA ASN A 348 6.43 -13.84 17.50
C ASN A 348 5.01 -13.33 17.24
N THR A 349 4.87 -12.10 16.72
CA THR A 349 3.56 -11.55 16.35
C THR A 349 2.83 -12.45 15.33
N LEU A 350 3.53 -12.94 14.31
CA LEU A 350 2.96 -13.82 13.30
C LEU A 350 2.52 -15.17 13.90
N ASN A 351 3.29 -15.73 14.82
CA ASN A 351 2.96 -17.00 15.49
C ASN A 351 1.71 -16.86 16.38
N GLU A 352 1.57 -15.76 17.11
CA GLU A 352 0.38 -15.49 17.93
C GLU A 352 -0.86 -15.27 17.07
N VAL A 353 -0.74 -14.50 15.99
CA VAL A 353 -1.84 -14.30 15.02
C VAL A 353 -2.22 -15.62 14.33
N LYS A 354 -1.24 -16.45 13.98
CA LYS A 354 -1.48 -17.79 13.41
C LYS A 354 -2.26 -18.69 14.40
N ALA A 355 -1.94 -18.63 15.69
CA ALA A 355 -2.65 -19.38 16.72
C ALA A 355 -4.12 -18.94 16.88
N LEU A 356 -4.44 -17.66 16.68
CA LEU A 356 -5.81 -17.14 16.65
C LEU A 356 -6.61 -17.61 15.43
N ALA A 357 -5.94 -17.96 14.35
CA ALA A 357 -6.53 -18.41 13.08
C ALA A 357 -7.60 -17.45 12.52
N PRO A 358 -7.25 -16.20 12.19
CA PRO A 358 -8.15 -15.30 11.46
C PRO A 358 -8.41 -15.81 10.05
N ASP A 359 -9.46 -15.31 9.40
CA ASP A 359 -9.83 -15.70 8.03
C ASP A 359 -9.00 -14.94 6.98
N SER A 360 -8.46 -13.79 7.36
CA SER A 360 -7.53 -13.02 6.53
C SER A 360 -6.59 -12.17 7.37
N ILE A 361 -5.42 -11.88 6.83
CA ILE A 361 -4.47 -10.93 7.39
C ILE A 361 -4.14 -9.86 6.36
N THR A 362 -3.92 -8.63 6.83
CA THR A 362 -3.38 -7.54 6.00
C THR A 362 -2.06 -7.11 6.60
N VAL A 363 -0.98 -7.25 5.87
CA VAL A 363 0.35 -6.84 6.35
C VAL A 363 0.78 -5.54 5.67
N HIS A 364 0.95 -4.52 6.48
CA HIS A 364 1.42 -3.21 6.04
C HIS A 364 2.91 -3.05 6.33
N SER A 365 3.68 -2.70 5.31
CA SER A 365 5.04 -2.18 5.51
C SER A 365 4.95 -0.72 5.96
N LEU A 366 5.53 -0.39 7.11
CA LEU A 366 5.46 0.97 7.65
C LEU A 366 6.09 1.98 6.67
N ALA A 367 5.31 2.97 6.29
CA ALA A 367 5.79 4.13 5.56
C ALA A 367 5.48 5.40 6.35
N VAL A 368 6.51 6.00 6.91
CA VAL A 368 6.37 7.21 7.71
C VAL A 368 6.02 8.40 6.81
N LYS A 369 4.76 8.81 6.81
CA LYS A 369 4.26 9.93 6.02
C LYS A 369 4.42 11.25 6.76
N ARG A 370 4.38 12.38 6.01
CA ARG A 370 4.58 13.73 6.58
C ARG A 370 3.65 14.05 7.73
N ALA A 371 2.38 13.65 7.66
CA ALA A 371 1.37 13.90 8.67
C ALA A 371 1.44 12.96 9.89
N ALA A 372 2.22 11.88 9.85
CA ALA A 372 2.37 10.97 10.96
C ALA A 372 3.18 11.60 12.10
N ARG A 373 2.77 11.36 13.36
CA ARG A 373 3.50 11.85 14.54
C ARG A 373 4.92 11.34 14.60
N LEU A 374 5.21 10.13 14.10
CA LEU A 374 6.56 9.60 13.93
C LEU A 374 7.47 10.52 13.10
N ASN A 375 6.91 11.22 12.11
CA ASN A 375 7.66 12.19 11.32
C ASN A 375 7.68 13.58 11.96
N ILE A 376 6.56 14.02 12.54
CA ILE A 376 6.46 15.34 13.18
C ILE A 376 7.39 15.42 14.41
N PHE A 377 7.45 14.36 15.19
CA PHE A 377 8.26 14.25 16.41
C PHE A 377 9.45 13.30 16.22
N LYS A 378 10.06 13.30 15.04
CA LYS A 378 11.15 12.38 14.68
C LYS A 378 12.30 12.34 15.68
N ASP A 379 12.58 13.46 16.34
CA ASP A 379 13.65 13.55 17.35
C ASP A 379 13.40 12.61 18.55
N LYS A 380 12.14 12.36 18.90
CA LYS A 380 11.75 11.41 19.95
C LYS A 380 12.04 9.96 19.58
N TYR A 381 12.16 9.66 18.29
CA TYR A 381 12.34 8.31 17.76
C TYR A 381 13.70 8.08 17.08
N GLN A 382 14.63 9.05 17.21
CA GLN A 382 15.95 9.03 16.52
C GLN A 382 16.81 7.82 16.89
N GLU A 383 16.69 7.34 18.12
CA GLU A 383 17.49 6.19 18.62
C GLU A 383 16.81 4.84 18.32
N MET A 384 15.61 4.85 17.72
CA MET A 384 14.87 3.62 17.44
C MET A 384 15.18 3.07 16.06
N THR A 385 15.36 1.77 16.00
CA THR A 385 15.49 1.04 14.75
C THR A 385 14.10 0.87 14.12
N PHE A 386 14.05 0.95 12.78
CA PHE A 386 12.87 0.64 11.97
C PHE A 386 13.30 -0.46 11.01
N GLU A 387 13.18 -1.71 11.45
CA GLU A 387 13.63 -2.84 10.64
C GLU A 387 12.48 -3.33 9.76
N ASN A 388 12.62 -3.14 8.46
CA ASN A 388 11.79 -3.77 7.46
C ASN A 388 12.64 -4.06 6.22
N ASN A 389 12.71 -5.33 5.86
CA ASN A 389 13.51 -5.82 4.76
C ASN A 389 12.77 -6.94 4.00
N GLN A 390 13.35 -7.43 2.91
CA GLN A 390 12.75 -8.48 2.11
C GLN A 390 12.54 -9.77 2.90
N GLU A 391 13.45 -10.11 3.82
CA GLU A 391 13.37 -11.31 4.65
C GLU A 391 12.13 -11.29 5.55
N ILE A 392 11.82 -10.14 6.18
CA ILE A 392 10.62 -9.96 7.00
C ILE A 392 9.36 -10.08 6.13
N MET A 393 9.35 -9.45 4.95
CA MET A 393 8.22 -9.56 4.03
C MET A 393 8.00 -11.00 3.53
N ASP A 394 9.05 -11.73 3.22
CA ASP A 394 8.96 -13.13 2.80
C ASP A 394 8.48 -14.02 3.95
N MET A 395 8.89 -13.75 5.19
CA MET A 395 8.40 -14.43 6.38
C MET A 395 6.89 -14.21 6.57
N THR A 396 6.39 -12.96 6.40
CA THR A 396 4.95 -12.70 6.51
C THR A 396 4.15 -13.44 5.44
N MET A 397 4.65 -13.47 4.22
CA MET A 397 4.01 -14.20 3.12
C MET A 397 4.01 -15.71 3.36
N LYS A 398 5.16 -16.27 3.81
CA LYS A 398 5.27 -17.69 4.16
C LYS A 398 4.25 -18.06 5.25
N THR A 399 4.14 -17.26 6.32
CA THR A 399 3.17 -17.51 7.40
C THR A 399 1.74 -17.48 6.87
N ALA A 400 1.39 -16.55 5.97
CA ALA A 400 0.07 -16.53 5.35
C ALA A 400 -0.23 -17.81 4.55
N TYR A 401 0.73 -18.30 3.75
CA TYR A 401 0.58 -19.58 3.05
C TYR A 401 0.46 -20.78 4.00
N GLU A 402 1.20 -20.80 5.12
CA GLU A 402 1.06 -21.83 6.16
C GLU A 402 -0.33 -21.81 6.84
N MET A 403 -1.02 -20.67 6.80
CA MET A 403 -2.42 -20.50 7.22
C MET A 403 -3.42 -20.80 6.09
N GLU A 404 -2.97 -21.38 4.97
CA GLU A 404 -3.77 -21.66 3.78
C GLU A 404 -4.37 -20.40 3.12
N MET A 405 -3.79 -19.22 3.39
CA MET A 405 -4.22 -17.96 2.80
C MET A 405 -3.46 -17.70 1.49
N GLY A 406 -4.17 -17.21 0.49
CA GLY A 406 -3.55 -16.76 -0.74
C GLY A 406 -3.64 -15.24 -0.91
N PRO A 407 -2.62 -14.62 -1.54
CA PRO A 407 -2.62 -13.19 -1.77
C PRO A 407 -3.71 -12.80 -2.76
N TYR A 408 -4.49 -11.77 -2.45
CA TYR A 408 -5.56 -11.28 -3.32
C TYR A 408 -5.47 -9.77 -3.61
N TYR A 409 -4.58 -9.07 -2.92
CA TYR A 409 -4.37 -7.64 -3.09
C TYR A 409 -2.92 -7.26 -2.80
N LEU A 410 -2.36 -6.37 -3.64
CA LEU A 410 -1.03 -5.82 -3.44
C LEU A 410 -1.04 -4.31 -3.69
N TYR A 411 -0.67 -3.56 -2.67
CA TYR A 411 -0.40 -2.14 -2.77
C TYR A 411 1.03 -1.86 -2.32
N ARG A 412 1.76 -1.13 -3.14
CA ARG A 412 3.15 -0.81 -2.90
C ARG A 412 3.30 0.68 -2.58
N GLN A 413 4.07 1.01 -1.56
CA GLN A 413 4.44 2.40 -1.30
C GLN A 413 5.47 2.86 -2.34
N LYS A 414 5.39 4.13 -2.77
CA LYS A 414 6.40 4.72 -3.66
C LYS A 414 7.75 4.77 -2.93
N ASN A 415 8.82 4.47 -3.67
CA ASN A 415 10.22 4.53 -3.21
C ASN A 415 10.58 3.55 -2.07
N MET A 416 9.83 2.48 -1.88
CA MET A 416 10.22 1.39 -0.97
C MET A 416 11.22 0.46 -1.66
N LYS A 417 12.15 -0.07 -0.84
CA LYS A 417 13.22 -0.99 -1.31
C LYS A 417 12.71 -2.42 -1.59
N HIS A 418 11.49 -2.75 -1.15
CA HIS A 418 10.96 -4.13 -1.12
C HIS A 418 9.69 -4.27 -1.94
#